data_68c1b37ba686842a97819a39d417f808
#
_entry.id   68c1b37ba686842a97819a39d417f808
#
_cell.length_a   1.000
_cell.length_b   1.000
_cell.length_c   1.000
_cell.angle_alpha   90.00
_cell.angle_beta   90.00
_cell.angle_gamma   90.00
#
_symmetry.space_group_name_H-M   'P 1'
#
loop_
_entity.id
_entity.type
_entity.pdbx_description
1 polymer ?
#
loop_
_entity_poly.entity_id
_entity_poly.type
_entity_poly.pdbx_seq_one_letter_code
_entity_poly.pdbx_strand_id
1 'polypeptide(L)'
;MDLLRGNIKTLYFKYLSAAFGSALISSIYGIVDMAMVGQYQGPDGTAALAVVAPVWNVIYSIGLLIGIGGSVIFSTKRGSGMSADGEDDQYFTAAVIGSVILAALAWIGLILFERPLLTFFGADETLLALAQRYMIPVKVVFPLFLFNQMLAAFLRNDGAPALATLGVLSGGIFNVFGDWFFVFPCDMGVCGVGLATALGSAVSFLVMLTHFASRKNTLRLVKPKRLARKLWKIAVTGFSSFFIDVALGILTVLFNRQIMQYLGSDALAIYGPIINVSTFVQCCAYSVGQASQPIISTNFGAGKEARIRETLRYALWTVVFFGVFWTAPSVACPNLCIRIFMSPTETILAMAPAIIRAYAISFLLLPFNIFSTYYFQAILQPKAAFIVSVARGLVISGALILMLPLLAGADSLWFAMPITELVTAVYAAACIRRYTVRLDAKAA
;
A
#
# COMPACT_ATOMS: atom_id res chain seq x y z
N MET A 1 -12.78 -20.77 3.01
CA MET A 1 -13.77 -20.20 3.97
C MET A 1 -14.95 -19.70 3.17
N ASP A 2 -16.18 -19.93 3.67
CA ASP A 2 -17.37 -19.46 2.96
C ASP A 2 -17.64 -17.98 3.32
N LEU A 3 -17.35 -17.08 2.38
CA LEU A 3 -17.57 -15.64 2.53
C LEU A 3 -19.06 -15.26 2.55
N LEU A 4 -19.93 -16.13 2.05
CA LEU A 4 -21.38 -15.89 1.97
C LEU A 4 -22.16 -16.40 3.18
N ARG A 5 -21.64 -17.39 3.94
CA ARG A 5 -22.37 -18.04 5.03
C ARG A 5 -21.65 -17.96 6.37
N GLY A 6 -20.33 -17.77 6.40
CA GLY A 6 -19.56 -17.70 7.62
C GLY A 6 -19.94 -16.51 8.52
N ASN A 7 -19.71 -16.62 9.83
CA ASN A 7 -19.92 -15.51 10.77
C ASN A 7 -19.01 -14.33 10.42
N ILE A 8 -19.60 -13.16 10.24
CA ILE A 8 -18.89 -11.94 9.76
C ILE A 8 -17.78 -11.52 10.74
N LYS A 9 -18.05 -11.52 12.05
CA LYS A 9 -17.05 -11.15 13.06
C LYS A 9 -15.80 -12.03 12.95
N THR A 10 -15.98 -13.34 12.91
CA THR A 10 -14.88 -14.31 12.82
C THR A 10 -14.14 -14.18 11.50
N LEU A 11 -14.85 -14.01 10.39
CA LEU A 11 -14.26 -13.79 9.06
C LEU A 11 -13.44 -12.51 9.05
N TYR A 12 -14.02 -11.39 9.48
CA TYR A 12 -13.39 -10.08 9.47
C TYR A 12 -12.09 -10.08 10.28
N PHE A 13 -12.11 -10.52 11.54
CA PHE A 13 -10.91 -10.51 12.37
C PHE A 13 -9.84 -11.49 11.91
N LYS A 14 -10.22 -12.63 11.30
CA LYS A 14 -9.26 -13.54 10.69
C LYS A 14 -8.59 -12.93 9.45
N TYR A 15 -9.35 -12.24 8.61
CA TYR A 15 -8.80 -11.51 7.46
C TYR A 15 -7.96 -10.32 7.91
N LEU A 16 -8.38 -9.60 8.97
CA LEU A 16 -7.65 -8.48 9.52
C LEU A 16 -6.29 -8.90 10.06
N SER A 17 -6.23 -9.96 10.88
CA SER A 17 -4.96 -10.44 11.42
C SER A 17 -4.01 -10.91 10.31
N ALA A 18 -4.54 -11.57 9.28
CA ALA A 18 -3.76 -11.98 8.13
C ALA A 18 -3.21 -10.78 7.34
N ALA A 19 -4.07 -9.80 7.04
CA ALA A 19 -3.67 -8.59 6.30
C ALA A 19 -2.66 -7.75 7.11
N PHE A 20 -2.89 -7.60 8.42
CA PHE A 20 -1.99 -6.87 9.32
C PHE A 20 -0.61 -7.52 9.39
N GLY A 21 -0.53 -8.85 9.52
CA GLY A 21 0.75 -9.58 9.49
C GLY A 21 1.51 -9.36 8.19
N SER A 22 0.82 -9.38 7.03
CA SER A 22 1.45 -9.10 5.74
C SER A 22 1.99 -7.67 5.64
N ALA A 23 1.19 -6.69 6.05
CA ALA A 23 1.57 -5.28 5.98
C ALA A 23 2.74 -4.96 6.93
N LEU A 24 2.72 -5.52 8.14
CA LEU A 24 3.76 -5.30 9.14
C LEU A 24 5.12 -5.84 8.68
N ILE A 25 5.17 -7.07 8.19
CA ILE A 25 6.44 -7.66 7.72
C ILE A 25 7.00 -6.89 6.52
N SER A 26 6.14 -6.43 5.61
CA SER A 26 6.56 -5.64 4.47
C SER A 26 7.22 -4.31 4.87
N SER A 27 6.78 -3.70 5.97
CA SER A 27 7.43 -2.49 6.50
C SER A 27 8.73 -2.81 7.24
N ILE A 28 8.78 -3.93 7.94
CA ILE A 28 9.96 -4.32 8.72
C ILE A 28 11.14 -4.66 7.82
N TYR A 29 10.95 -5.48 6.77
CA TYR A 29 12.09 -5.86 5.94
C TYR A 29 12.71 -4.67 5.21
N GLY A 30 11.93 -3.69 4.76
CA GLY A 30 12.49 -2.47 4.16
C GLY A 30 13.36 -1.64 5.13
N ILE A 31 13.01 -1.63 6.42
CA ILE A 31 13.84 -1.01 7.46
C ILE A 31 15.12 -1.82 7.69
N VAL A 32 15.02 -3.15 7.67
CA VAL A 32 16.17 -4.05 7.85
C VAL A 32 17.14 -3.92 6.68
N ASP A 33 16.64 -3.91 5.43
CA ASP A 33 17.45 -3.68 4.22
C ASP A 33 18.32 -2.41 4.39
N MET A 34 17.68 -1.29 4.77
CA MET A 34 18.38 -0.02 4.99
C MET A 34 19.40 -0.10 6.13
N ALA A 35 19.06 -0.76 7.24
CA ALA A 35 19.94 -0.91 8.39
C ALA A 35 21.17 -1.75 8.05
N MET A 36 21.01 -2.87 7.35
CA MET A 36 22.11 -3.76 6.95
C MET A 36 23.07 -3.08 5.97
N VAL A 37 22.52 -2.40 4.96
CA VAL A 37 23.34 -1.63 4.01
C VAL A 37 24.03 -0.46 4.70
N GLY A 38 23.35 0.24 5.60
CA GLY A 38 23.91 1.34 6.36
C GLY A 38 25.09 0.93 7.25
N GLN A 39 25.02 -0.24 7.87
CA GLN A 39 26.11 -0.78 8.68
C GLN A 39 27.32 -1.25 7.84
N TYR A 40 27.08 -1.76 6.64
CA TYR A 40 28.16 -2.27 5.78
C TYR A 40 28.79 -1.18 4.90
N GLN A 41 27.95 -0.39 4.21
CA GLN A 41 28.36 0.59 3.19
C GLN A 41 28.28 2.05 3.67
N GLY A 42 27.77 2.27 4.89
CA GLY A 42 27.57 3.61 5.45
C GLY A 42 26.46 4.43 4.76
N PRO A 43 26.55 5.77 4.84
CA PRO A 43 25.53 6.68 4.30
C PRO A 43 25.26 6.52 2.80
N ASP A 44 26.30 6.24 2.01
CA ASP A 44 26.18 6.10 0.55
C ASP A 44 25.34 4.87 0.17
N GLY A 45 25.46 3.79 0.95
CA GLY A 45 24.64 2.59 0.76
C GLY A 45 23.16 2.85 1.01
N THR A 46 22.82 3.54 2.10
CA THR A 46 21.43 3.91 2.41
C THR A 46 20.86 4.90 1.40
N ALA A 47 21.66 5.86 0.94
CA ALA A 47 21.27 6.79 -0.11
C ALA A 47 21.01 6.08 -1.45
N ALA A 48 21.82 5.09 -1.81
CA ALA A 48 21.61 4.28 -3.01
C ALA A 48 20.28 3.51 -2.97
N LEU A 49 19.91 2.91 -1.81
CA LEU A 49 18.60 2.28 -1.64
C LEU A 49 17.44 3.28 -1.73
N ALA A 50 17.62 4.49 -1.20
CA ALA A 50 16.60 5.54 -1.31
C ALA A 50 16.35 5.96 -2.76
N VAL A 51 17.39 5.99 -3.60
CA VAL A 51 17.25 6.24 -5.05
C VAL A 51 16.50 5.12 -5.77
N VAL A 52 16.64 3.88 -5.34
CA VAL A 52 15.95 2.72 -5.93
C VAL A 52 14.48 2.61 -5.46
N ALA A 53 14.14 3.14 -4.28
CA ALA A 53 12.80 3.02 -3.69
C ALA A 53 11.64 3.45 -4.62
N PRO A 54 11.72 4.53 -5.42
CA PRO A 54 10.65 4.87 -6.37
C PRO A 54 10.41 3.81 -7.44
N VAL A 55 11.43 3.09 -7.88
CA VAL A 55 11.29 1.98 -8.86
C VAL A 55 10.43 0.86 -8.24
N TRP A 56 10.68 0.55 -6.97
CA TRP A 56 9.89 -0.40 -6.21
C TRP A 56 8.42 0.03 -6.10
N ASN A 57 8.19 1.28 -5.69
CA ASN A 57 6.84 1.80 -5.52
C ASN A 57 6.02 1.69 -6.80
N VAL A 58 6.61 1.97 -7.95
CA VAL A 58 5.91 1.87 -9.24
C VAL A 58 5.49 0.42 -9.54
N ILE A 59 6.41 -0.56 -9.43
CA ILE A 59 6.07 -1.95 -9.75
C ILE A 59 5.04 -2.54 -8.77
N TYR A 60 5.15 -2.20 -7.48
CA TYR A 60 4.18 -2.57 -6.46
C TYR A 60 2.81 -1.99 -6.75
N SER A 61 2.76 -0.70 -7.07
CA SER A 61 1.49 0.00 -7.37
C SER A 61 0.80 -0.56 -8.61
N ILE A 62 1.56 -0.94 -9.65
CA ILE A 62 1.00 -1.64 -10.83
C ILE A 62 0.44 -3.01 -10.42
N GLY A 63 1.13 -3.73 -9.53
CA GLY A 63 0.64 -4.99 -8.98
C GLY A 63 -0.68 -4.84 -8.21
N LEU A 64 -0.81 -3.77 -7.41
CA LEU A 64 -2.05 -3.43 -6.70
C LEU A 64 -3.17 -3.04 -7.66
N LEU A 65 -2.88 -2.28 -8.73
CA LEU A 65 -3.85 -1.91 -9.75
C LEU A 65 -4.52 -3.16 -10.35
N ILE A 66 -3.72 -4.11 -10.81
CA ILE A 66 -4.24 -5.33 -11.44
C ILE A 66 -4.83 -6.27 -10.39
N GLY A 67 -4.15 -6.43 -9.25
CA GLY A 67 -4.55 -7.35 -8.18
C GLY A 67 -5.88 -6.96 -7.55
N ILE A 68 -6.01 -5.73 -7.07
CA ILE A 68 -7.23 -5.24 -6.43
C ILE A 68 -8.34 -5.07 -7.47
N GLY A 69 -8.03 -4.43 -8.62
CA GLY A 69 -9.03 -4.22 -9.66
C GLY A 69 -9.61 -5.52 -10.19
N GLY A 70 -8.78 -6.52 -10.44
CA GLY A 70 -9.19 -7.82 -10.95
C GLY A 70 -9.92 -8.67 -9.91
N SER A 71 -9.36 -8.77 -8.70
CA SER A 71 -9.91 -9.65 -7.65
C SER A 71 -11.26 -9.18 -7.10
N VAL A 72 -11.50 -7.87 -7.05
CA VAL A 72 -12.81 -7.31 -6.64
C VAL A 72 -13.90 -7.68 -7.65
N ILE A 73 -13.63 -7.49 -8.95
CA ILE A 73 -14.60 -7.85 -9.99
C ILE A 73 -14.83 -9.36 -9.99
N PHE A 74 -13.76 -10.15 -9.88
CA PHE A 74 -13.83 -11.59 -9.74
C PHE A 74 -14.73 -12.04 -8.59
N SER A 75 -14.50 -11.54 -7.38
CA SER A 75 -15.28 -11.93 -6.20
C SER A 75 -16.73 -11.44 -6.26
N THR A 76 -16.98 -10.26 -6.84
CA THR A 76 -18.34 -9.76 -7.08
C THR A 76 -19.11 -10.65 -8.05
N LYS A 77 -18.49 -11.04 -9.17
CA LYS A 77 -19.09 -11.94 -10.16
C LYS A 77 -19.38 -13.32 -9.55
N ARG A 78 -18.44 -13.86 -8.78
CA ARG A 78 -18.63 -15.12 -8.06
C ARG A 78 -19.75 -15.05 -7.05
N GLY A 79 -19.82 -13.96 -6.27
CA GLY A 79 -20.89 -13.73 -5.30
C GLY A 79 -22.28 -13.68 -5.91
N SER A 80 -22.42 -13.13 -7.13
CA SER A 80 -23.71 -13.03 -7.81
C SER A 80 -24.30 -14.37 -8.27
N GLY A 81 -23.54 -15.46 -8.21
CA GLY A 81 -24.00 -16.77 -8.69
C GLY A 81 -24.20 -16.87 -10.22
N MET A 82 -23.99 -15.78 -10.96
CA MET A 82 -24.12 -15.71 -12.40
C MET A 82 -22.87 -16.23 -13.14
N SER A 83 -22.07 -17.06 -12.48
CA SER A 83 -20.84 -17.66 -13.07
C SER A 83 -21.13 -18.78 -14.05
N ALA A 84 -22.36 -18.94 -14.55
CA ALA A 84 -22.71 -20.02 -15.49
C ALA A 84 -21.77 -20.11 -16.71
N ASP A 85 -21.18 -18.97 -17.12
CA ASP A 85 -20.22 -18.89 -18.24
C ASP A 85 -18.75 -18.74 -17.78
N GLY A 86 -18.40 -18.93 -16.49
CA GLY A 86 -17.06 -18.73 -15.96
C GLY A 86 -16.57 -17.28 -16.12
N GLU A 87 -17.46 -16.29 -16.06
CA GLU A 87 -17.11 -14.88 -16.27
C GLU A 87 -16.16 -14.35 -15.19
N ASP A 88 -16.26 -14.86 -13.97
CA ASP A 88 -15.34 -14.58 -12.87
C ASP A 88 -13.91 -15.05 -13.20
N ASP A 89 -13.74 -16.30 -13.65
CA ASP A 89 -12.45 -16.85 -14.06
C ASP A 89 -11.84 -16.11 -15.26
N GLN A 90 -12.69 -15.55 -16.14
CA GLN A 90 -12.21 -14.70 -17.23
C GLN A 90 -11.56 -13.41 -16.71
N TYR A 91 -11.99 -12.84 -15.56
CA TYR A 91 -11.32 -11.69 -14.94
C TYR A 91 -10.00 -12.09 -14.28
N PHE A 92 -9.90 -13.28 -13.69
CA PHE A 92 -8.63 -13.80 -13.22
C PHE A 92 -7.64 -13.97 -14.37
N THR A 93 -8.05 -14.61 -15.47
CA THR A 93 -7.18 -14.78 -16.66
C THR A 93 -6.79 -13.43 -17.27
N ALA A 94 -7.73 -12.47 -17.35
CA ALA A 94 -7.42 -11.12 -17.85
C ALA A 94 -6.41 -10.41 -16.94
N ALA A 95 -6.51 -10.58 -15.61
CA ALA A 95 -5.55 -10.03 -14.68
C ALA A 95 -4.15 -10.67 -14.86
N VAL A 96 -4.07 -11.99 -15.04
CA VAL A 96 -2.80 -12.68 -15.33
C VAL A 96 -2.18 -12.15 -16.62
N ILE A 97 -2.95 -12.06 -17.72
CA ILE A 97 -2.46 -11.52 -19.00
C ILE A 97 -2.01 -10.07 -18.84
N GLY A 98 -2.82 -9.23 -18.18
CA GLY A 98 -2.46 -7.83 -17.89
C GLY A 98 -1.17 -7.73 -17.07
N SER A 99 -1.01 -8.60 -16.08
CA SER A 99 0.22 -8.68 -15.26
C SER A 99 1.43 -9.06 -16.09
N VAL A 100 1.31 -10.05 -16.99
CA VAL A 100 2.41 -10.44 -17.91
C VAL A 100 2.79 -9.26 -18.80
N ILE A 101 1.83 -8.57 -19.41
CA ILE A 101 2.09 -7.44 -20.30
C ILE A 101 2.76 -6.29 -19.53
N LEU A 102 2.18 -5.86 -18.41
CA LEU A 102 2.70 -4.72 -17.66
C LEU A 102 4.04 -5.03 -16.97
N ALA A 103 4.22 -6.26 -16.46
CA ALA A 103 5.48 -6.71 -15.90
C ALA A 103 6.59 -6.76 -16.96
N ALA A 104 6.29 -7.26 -18.17
CA ALA A 104 7.23 -7.27 -19.28
C ALA A 104 7.61 -5.86 -19.72
N LEU A 105 6.63 -4.96 -19.88
CA LEU A 105 6.88 -3.56 -20.23
C LEU A 105 7.72 -2.85 -19.17
N ALA A 106 7.39 -3.01 -17.89
CA ALA A 106 8.15 -2.42 -16.79
C ALA A 106 9.57 -3.00 -16.70
N TRP A 107 9.73 -4.31 -16.92
CA TRP A 107 11.01 -4.98 -16.91
C TRP A 107 11.92 -4.53 -18.08
N ILE A 108 11.38 -4.50 -19.30
CA ILE A 108 12.09 -3.99 -20.48
C ILE A 108 12.45 -2.52 -20.27
N GLY A 109 11.51 -1.70 -19.77
CA GLY A 109 11.76 -0.31 -19.45
C GLY A 109 12.89 -0.13 -18.43
N LEU A 110 12.91 -0.95 -17.38
CA LEU A 110 13.98 -0.93 -16.38
C LEU A 110 15.34 -1.31 -16.99
N ILE A 111 15.41 -2.37 -17.81
CA ILE A 111 16.66 -2.81 -18.43
C ILE A 111 17.20 -1.74 -19.40
N LEU A 112 16.33 -1.12 -20.21
CA LEU A 112 16.74 -0.13 -21.21
C LEU A 112 17.06 1.24 -20.62
N PHE A 113 16.34 1.64 -19.56
CA PHE A 113 16.40 2.98 -19.00
C PHE A 113 16.89 3.02 -17.55
N GLU A 114 17.59 1.98 -17.06
CA GLU A 114 18.08 1.90 -15.66
C GLU A 114 18.85 3.15 -15.25
N ARG A 115 19.92 3.49 -15.99
CA ARG A 115 20.76 4.64 -15.67
C ARG A 115 19.97 5.97 -15.69
N PRO A 116 19.23 6.32 -16.75
CA PRO A 116 18.38 7.50 -16.78
C PRO A 116 17.36 7.56 -15.64
N LEU A 117 16.74 6.43 -15.28
CA LEU A 117 15.77 6.35 -14.18
C LEU A 117 16.44 6.63 -12.83
N LEU A 118 17.54 5.96 -12.52
CA LEU A 118 18.25 6.16 -11.26
C LEU A 118 18.80 7.59 -11.13
N THR A 119 19.35 8.15 -12.21
CA THR A 119 19.80 9.55 -12.23
C THR A 119 18.62 10.53 -12.06
N PHE A 120 17.50 10.27 -12.68
CA PHE A 120 16.28 11.07 -12.50
C PHE A 120 15.80 11.05 -11.03
N PHE A 121 15.96 9.93 -10.32
CA PHE A 121 15.64 9.81 -8.90
C PHE A 121 16.74 10.32 -7.97
N GLY A 122 17.82 10.91 -8.50
CA GLY A 122 18.84 11.62 -7.74
C GLY A 122 20.14 10.86 -7.53
N ALA A 123 20.44 9.80 -8.30
CA ALA A 123 21.74 9.16 -8.26
C ALA A 123 22.82 10.05 -8.90
N ASP A 124 23.86 10.36 -8.15
CA ASP A 124 25.16 10.78 -8.69
C ASP A 124 25.98 9.55 -9.15
N GLU A 125 27.18 9.75 -9.67
CA GLU A 125 28.01 8.64 -10.18
C GLU A 125 28.36 7.60 -9.10
N THR A 126 28.51 8.00 -7.84
CA THR A 126 28.83 7.10 -6.72
C THR A 126 27.59 6.27 -6.33
N LEU A 127 26.46 6.93 -6.14
CA LEU A 127 25.19 6.28 -5.79
C LEU A 127 24.68 5.41 -6.94
N LEU A 128 24.91 5.83 -8.19
CA LEU A 128 24.53 5.07 -9.38
C LEU A 128 25.21 3.71 -9.42
N ALA A 129 26.52 3.65 -9.15
CA ALA A 129 27.27 2.39 -9.12
C ALA A 129 26.73 1.43 -8.04
N LEU A 130 26.40 1.94 -6.85
CA LEU A 130 25.83 1.15 -5.75
C LEU A 130 24.40 0.70 -6.06
N ALA A 131 23.54 1.60 -6.56
CA ALA A 131 22.18 1.30 -6.95
C ALA A 131 22.13 0.24 -8.06
N GLN A 132 23.01 0.32 -9.06
CA GLN A 132 23.08 -0.68 -10.11
C GLN A 132 23.54 -2.06 -9.58
N ARG A 133 24.48 -2.11 -8.62
CA ARG A 133 24.89 -3.36 -7.95
C ARG A 133 23.71 -4.00 -7.21
N TYR A 134 22.92 -3.21 -6.49
CA TYR A 134 21.69 -3.70 -5.87
C TYR A 134 20.71 -4.27 -6.90
N MET A 135 20.57 -3.58 -8.05
CA MET A 135 19.61 -3.96 -9.08
C MET A 135 20.00 -5.22 -9.89
N ILE A 136 21.26 -5.68 -9.86
CA ILE A 136 21.68 -6.86 -10.61
C ILE A 136 20.79 -8.08 -10.33
N PRO A 137 20.69 -8.60 -9.08
CA PRO A 137 19.83 -9.75 -8.80
C PRO A 137 18.33 -9.41 -8.89
N VAL A 138 17.97 -8.19 -8.58
CA VAL A 138 16.59 -7.71 -8.60
C VAL A 138 16.00 -7.73 -10.02
N LYS A 139 16.77 -7.32 -11.01
CA LYS A 139 16.35 -7.33 -12.43
C LYS A 139 15.92 -8.72 -12.90
N VAL A 140 16.52 -9.79 -12.39
CA VAL A 140 16.20 -11.17 -12.77
C VAL A 140 14.76 -11.55 -12.36
N VAL A 141 14.33 -11.11 -11.20
CA VAL A 141 13.02 -11.45 -10.62
C VAL A 141 12.03 -10.29 -10.63
N PHE A 142 12.37 -9.18 -11.25
CA PHE A 142 11.57 -7.95 -11.22
C PHE A 142 10.07 -8.17 -11.54
N PRO A 143 9.68 -8.98 -12.52
CA PRO A 143 8.27 -9.30 -12.77
C PRO A 143 7.56 -9.93 -11.58
N LEU A 144 8.25 -10.70 -10.72
CA LEU A 144 7.64 -11.42 -9.61
C LEU A 144 7.05 -10.47 -8.55
N PHE A 145 7.59 -9.25 -8.41
CA PHE A 145 7.06 -8.27 -7.46
C PHE A 145 5.63 -7.87 -7.81
N LEU A 146 5.35 -7.63 -9.08
CA LEU A 146 3.99 -7.36 -9.56
C LEU A 146 3.09 -8.57 -9.35
N PHE A 147 3.56 -9.78 -9.73
CA PHE A 147 2.79 -11.01 -9.59
C PHE A 147 2.49 -11.33 -8.12
N ASN A 148 3.40 -11.05 -7.19
CA ASN A 148 3.17 -11.24 -5.76
C ASN A 148 1.98 -10.41 -5.27
N GLN A 149 1.88 -9.14 -5.67
CA GLN A 149 0.77 -8.27 -5.27
C GLN A 149 -0.55 -8.73 -5.89
N MET A 150 -0.53 -9.05 -7.18
CA MET A 150 -1.69 -9.56 -7.90
C MET A 150 -2.18 -10.88 -7.27
N LEU A 151 -1.29 -11.83 -7.08
CA LEU A 151 -1.65 -13.16 -6.57
C LEU A 151 -2.15 -13.08 -5.12
N ALA A 152 -1.51 -12.30 -4.25
CA ALA A 152 -1.96 -12.08 -2.88
C ALA A 152 -3.40 -11.54 -2.83
N ALA A 153 -3.75 -10.60 -3.71
CA ALA A 153 -5.10 -10.05 -3.79
C ALA A 153 -6.12 -11.11 -4.23
N PHE A 154 -5.80 -11.93 -5.24
CA PHE A 154 -6.68 -13.00 -5.68
C PHE A 154 -6.83 -14.10 -4.63
N LEU A 155 -5.77 -14.51 -3.95
CA LEU A 155 -5.81 -15.51 -2.87
C LEU A 155 -6.74 -15.07 -1.73
N ARG A 156 -6.68 -13.79 -1.33
CA ARG A 156 -7.61 -13.24 -0.31
C ARG A 156 -9.05 -13.34 -0.79
N ASN A 157 -9.32 -13.03 -2.05
CA ASN A 157 -10.66 -13.10 -2.65
C ASN A 157 -11.12 -14.53 -2.96
N ASP A 158 -10.20 -15.49 -3.07
CA ASP A 158 -10.49 -16.93 -3.21
C ASP A 158 -10.59 -17.66 -1.85
N GLY A 159 -10.70 -16.90 -0.74
CA GLY A 159 -10.91 -17.47 0.60
C GLY A 159 -9.66 -18.05 1.27
N ALA A 160 -8.46 -17.71 0.76
CA ALA A 160 -7.17 -18.16 1.28
C ALA A 160 -6.28 -17.01 1.84
N PRO A 161 -6.80 -16.12 2.72
CA PRO A 161 -6.03 -14.98 3.23
C PRO A 161 -4.80 -15.40 4.01
N ALA A 162 -4.88 -16.51 4.76
CA ALA A 162 -3.76 -17.04 5.52
C ALA A 162 -2.59 -17.48 4.63
N LEU A 163 -2.86 -18.03 3.44
CA LEU A 163 -1.80 -18.41 2.50
C LEU A 163 -1.15 -17.18 1.85
N ALA A 164 -1.93 -16.17 1.51
CA ALA A 164 -1.39 -14.89 1.04
C ALA A 164 -0.44 -14.27 2.08
N THR A 165 -0.84 -14.29 3.35
CA THR A 165 0.01 -13.82 4.46
C THR A 165 1.23 -14.69 4.64
N LEU A 166 1.09 -16.02 4.62
CA LEU A 166 2.22 -16.95 4.75
C LEU A 166 3.24 -16.74 3.63
N GLY A 167 2.80 -16.49 2.40
CA GLY A 167 3.68 -16.16 1.29
C GLY A 167 4.51 -14.91 1.58
N VAL A 168 3.85 -13.80 1.96
CA VAL A 168 4.54 -12.54 2.27
C VAL A 168 5.47 -12.68 3.47
N LEU A 169 5.02 -13.37 4.55
CA LEU A 169 5.84 -13.62 5.74
C LEU A 169 7.08 -14.47 5.43
N SER A 170 6.91 -15.56 4.68
CA SER A 170 8.02 -16.44 4.30
C SER A 170 9.08 -15.69 3.51
N GLY A 171 8.66 -14.88 2.54
CA GLY A 171 9.59 -14.06 1.76
C GLY A 171 10.27 -12.97 2.58
N GLY A 172 9.53 -12.27 3.47
CA GLY A 172 10.09 -11.25 4.34
C GLY A 172 11.07 -11.82 5.37
N ILE A 173 10.76 -12.97 5.99
CA ILE A 173 11.68 -13.66 6.91
C ILE A 173 12.95 -14.11 6.16
N PHE A 174 12.78 -14.66 4.94
CA PHE A 174 13.92 -15.06 4.11
C PHE A 174 14.77 -13.85 3.72
N ASN A 175 14.15 -12.71 3.39
CA ASN A 175 14.86 -11.48 3.07
C ASN A 175 15.71 -11.00 4.27
N VAL A 176 15.11 -10.86 5.47
CA VAL A 176 15.83 -10.43 6.69
C VAL A 176 17.03 -11.33 7.01
N PHE A 177 16.83 -12.65 6.94
CA PHE A 177 17.95 -13.61 7.14
C PHE A 177 18.96 -13.50 6.01
N GLY A 178 18.51 -13.41 4.77
CA GLY A 178 19.35 -13.30 3.58
C GLY A 178 20.20 -12.02 3.58
N ASP A 179 19.64 -10.90 4.03
CA ASP A 179 20.39 -9.65 4.17
C ASP A 179 21.61 -9.84 5.08
N TRP A 180 21.37 -10.36 6.29
CA TRP A 180 22.48 -10.65 7.19
C TRP A 180 23.50 -11.61 6.58
N PHE A 181 23.02 -12.71 5.97
CA PHE A 181 23.89 -13.76 5.44
C PHE A 181 24.69 -13.32 4.22
N PHE A 182 24.06 -12.67 3.24
CA PHE A 182 24.75 -12.27 2.02
C PHE A 182 25.60 -11.02 2.20
N VAL A 183 25.19 -10.09 3.08
CA VAL A 183 25.95 -8.85 3.30
C VAL A 183 27.22 -9.13 4.08
N PHE A 184 27.15 -9.84 5.21
CA PHE A 184 28.28 -9.99 6.11
C PHE A 184 29.08 -11.29 5.86
N PRO A 185 28.52 -12.51 6.06
CA PRO A 185 29.28 -13.74 5.82
C PRO A 185 29.77 -13.93 4.39
N CYS A 186 28.98 -13.53 3.39
CA CYS A 186 29.34 -13.65 1.98
C CYS A 186 30.04 -12.42 1.41
N ASP A 187 30.16 -11.33 2.16
CA ASP A 187 30.83 -10.08 1.80
C ASP A 187 30.34 -9.47 0.47
N MET A 188 29.03 -9.63 0.18
CA MET A 188 28.42 -9.15 -1.06
C MET A 188 27.93 -7.69 -0.98
N GLY A 189 27.90 -7.11 0.21
CA GLY A 189 27.46 -5.74 0.45
C GLY A 189 26.08 -5.44 -0.13
N VAL A 190 25.93 -4.32 -0.82
CA VAL A 190 24.64 -3.87 -1.41
C VAL A 190 24.04 -4.89 -2.40
N CYS A 191 24.90 -5.61 -3.15
CA CYS A 191 24.44 -6.69 -4.03
C CYS A 191 23.81 -7.85 -3.25
N GLY A 192 24.32 -8.12 -2.03
CA GLY A 192 23.78 -9.14 -1.12
C GLY A 192 22.35 -8.82 -0.68
N VAL A 193 22.06 -7.56 -0.33
CA VAL A 193 20.71 -7.11 0.00
C VAL A 193 19.77 -7.24 -1.21
N GLY A 194 20.22 -6.84 -2.40
CA GLY A 194 19.46 -7.04 -3.63
C GLY A 194 19.16 -8.52 -3.90
N LEU A 195 20.11 -9.42 -3.61
CA LEU A 195 19.93 -10.86 -3.76
C LEU A 195 18.94 -11.42 -2.73
N ALA A 196 19.02 -10.99 -1.47
CA ALA A 196 18.07 -11.37 -0.42
C ALA A 196 16.65 -10.95 -0.79
N THR A 197 16.47 -9.71 -1.27
CA THR A 197 15.18 -9.18 -1.73
C THR A 197 14.67 -9.98 -2.93
N ALA A 198 15.51 -10.31 -3.89
CA ALA A 198 15.14 -11.10 -5.06
C ALA A 198 14.68 -12.52 -4.67
N LEU A 199 15.46 -13.21 -3.85
CA LEU A 199 15.13 -14.56 -3.38
C LEU A 199 13.92 -14.56 -2.45
N GLY A 200 13.79 -13.58 -1.55
CA GLY A 200 12.61 -13.40 -0.71
C GLY A 200 11.33 -13.24 -1.53
N SER A 201 11.39 -12.46 -2.61
CA SER A 201 10.27 -12.30 -3.55
C SER A 201 9.94 -13.62 -4.27
N ALA A 202 10.95 -14.39 -4.69
CA ALA A 202 10.75 -15.70 -5.30
C ALA A 202 10.13 -16.70 -4.32
N VAL A 203 10.58 -16.72 -3.06
CA VAL A 203 10.00 -17.56 -1.99
C VAL A 203 8.54 -17.20 -1.76
N SER A 204 8.21 -15.88 -1.65
CA SER A 204 6.83 -15.42 -1.54
C SER A 204 5.96 -15.96 -2.67
N PHE A 205 6.43 -15.83 -3.90
CA PHE A 205 5.71 -16.28 -5.09
C PHE A 205 5.48 -17.80 -5.09
N LEU A 206 6.53 -18.58 -4.83
CA LEU A 206 6.44 -20.04 -4.79
C LEU A 206 5.49 -20.55 -3.71
N VAL A 207 5.52 -19.94 -2.51
CA VAL A 207 4.57 -20.27 -1.43
C VAL A 207 3.14 -19.98 -1.86
N MET A 208 2.87 -18.83 -2.48
CA MET A 208 1.52 -18.50 -2.96
C MET A 208 1.06 -19.41 -4.12
N LEU A 209 1.97 -19.86 -4.98
CA LEU A 209 1.65 -20.81 -6.05
C LEU A 209 1.16 -22.17 -5.53
N THR A 210 1.48 -22.57 -4.29
CA THR A 210 0.96 -23.81 -3.69
C THR A 210 -0.55 -23.82 -3.60
N HIS A 211 -1.22 -22.67 -3.69
CA HIS A 211 -2.68 -22.57 -3.76
C HIS A 211 -3.26 -23.37 -4.92
N PHE A 212 -2.59 -23.35 -6.09
CA PHE A 212 -3.08 -24.05 -7.28
C PHE A 212 -3.05 -25.57 -7.15
N ALA A 213 -2.22 -26.11 -6.26
CA ALA A 213 -2.23 -27.53 -5.90
C ALA A 213 -3.24 -27.86 -4.78
N SER A 214 -3.85 -26.85 -4.14
CA SER A 214 -4.81 -27.05 -3.05
C SER A 214 -6.20 -27.40 -3.56
N ARG A 215 -6.90 -28.29 -2.84
CA ARG A 215 -8.33 -28.58 -3.08
C ARG A 215 -9.24 -27.36 -2.83
N LYS A 216 -8.75 -26.29 -2.21
CA LYS A 216 -9.48 -25.05 -1.96
C LYS A 216 -9.38 -24.06 -3.13
N ASN A 217 -8.51 -24.33 -4.09
CA ASN A 217 -8.33 -23.47 -5.25
C ASN A 217 -9.58 -23.50 -6.14
N THR A 218 -10.10 -22.32 -6.42
CA THR A 218 -11.21 -22.15 -7.34
C THR A 218 -10.85 -21.25 -8.53
N LEU A 219 -9.61 -20.73 -8.57
CA LEU A 219 -9.10 -19.93 -9.67
C LEU A 219 -8.79 -20.81 -10.88
N ARG A 220 -9.36 -20.48 -12.03
CA ARG A 220 -9.14 -21.22 -13.28
C ARG A 220 -8.71 -20.29 -14.40
N LEU A 221 -7.77 -20.73 -15.21
CA LEU A 221 -7.40 -20.06 -16.44
C LEU A 221 -8.37 -20.49 -17.56
N VAL A 222 -9.15 -19.53 -18.05
CA VAL A 222 -10.13 -19.75 -19.13
C VAL A 222 -9.93 -18.68 -20.20
N LYS A 223 -10.31 -18.98 -21.45
CA LYS A 223 -10.16 -18.01 -22.54
C LYS A 223 -11.07 -16.78 -22.31
N PRO A 224 -10.51 -15.58 -22.12
CA PRO A 224 -11.30 -14.40 -21.82
C PRO A 224 -11.99 -13.87 -23.09
N LYS A 225 -13.30 -13.66 -23.00
CA LYS A 225 -14.04 -12.94 -24.02
C LYS A 225 -13.83 -11.43 -23.85
N ARG A 226 -13.59 -10.67 -24.92
CA ARG A 226 -13.42 -9.20 -24.92
C ARG A 226 -12.32 -8.74 -23.92
N LEU A 227 -11.11 -9.29 -24.06
CA LEU A 227 -9.98 -9.07 -23.16
C LEU A 227 -9.72 -7.57 -22.89
N ALA A 228 -9.63 -6.73 -23.93
CA ALA A 228 -9.35 -5.30 -23.77
C ALA A 228 -10.38 -4.59 -22.87
N ARG A 229 -11.68 -4.93 -23.00
CA ARG A 229 -12.73 -4.38 -22.13
C ARG A 229 -12.59 -4.83 -20.68
N LYS A 230 -12.14 -6.08 -20.44
CA LYS A 230 -11.91 -6.58 -19.08
C LYS A 230 -10.69 -5.91 -18.47
N LEU A 231 -9.59 -5.78 -19.20
CA LEU A 231 -8.40 -5.06 -18.75
C LEU A 231 -8.72 -3.60 -18.42
N TRP A 232 -9.51 -2.91 -19.24
CA TRP A 232 -9.96 -1.56 -18.94
C TRP A 232 -10.77 -1.49 -17.64
N LYS A 233 -11.72 -2.41 -17.42
CA LYS A 233 -12.49 -2.47 -16.18
C LYS A 233 -11.60 -2.73 -14.97
N ILE A 234 -10.62 -3.63 -15.08
CA ILE A 234 -9.62 -3.91 -14.04
C ILE A 234 -8.83 -2.63 -13.71
N ALA A 235 -8.31 -1.96 -14.75
CA ALA A 235 -7.55 -0.73 -14.58
C ALA A 235 -8.37 0.37 -13.90
N VAL A 236 -9.60 0.62 -14.34
CA VAL A 236 -10.48 1.63 -13.73
C VAL A 236 -10.82 1.30 -12.27
N THR A 237 -11.07 0.03 -11.94
CA THR A 237 -11.40 -0.39 -10.58
C THR A 237 -10.18 -0.32 -9.65
N GLY A 238 -9.00 -0.69 -10.15
CA GLY A 238 -7.75 -0.71 -9.36
C GLY A 238 -7.00 0.61 -9.31
N PHE A 239 -7.33 1.58 -10.19
CA PHE A 239 -6.59 2.83 -10.35
C PHE A 239 -6.36 3.59 -9.05
N SER A 240 -7.37 3.63 -8.19
CA SER A 240 -7.29 4.36 -6.92
C SER A 240 -6.20 3.80 -6.01
N SER A 241 -6.01 2.48 -5.97
CA SER A 241 -4.96 1.84 -5.17
C SER A 241 -3.56 2.13 -5.75
N PHE A 242 -3.42 2.09 -7.06
CA PHE A 242 -2.19 2.52 -7.74
C PHE A 242 -1.84 3.97 -7.43
N PHE A 243 -2.84 4.86 -7.53
CA PHE A 243 -2.61 6.30 -7.37
C PHE A 243 -2.22 6.70 -5.94
N ILE A 244 -2.75 6.02 -4.92
CA ILE A 244 -2.42 6.32 -3.51
C ILE A 244 -0.91 6.21 -3.28
N ASP A 245 -0.28 5.13 -3.75
CA ASP A 245 1.14 4.89 -3.53
C ASP A 245 2.03 5.85 -4.33
N VAL A 246 1.68 6.11 -5.60
CA VAL A 246 2.39 7.07 -6.44
C VAL A 246 2.29 8.49 -5.86
N ALA A 247 1.10 8.87 -5.43
CA ALA A 247 0.84 10.18 -4.86
C ALA A 247 1.63 10.42 -3.56
N LEU A 248 1.79 9.38 -2.73
CA LEU A 248 2.59 9.46 -1.50
C LEU A 248 4.03 9.89 -1.79
N GLY A 249 4.66 9.32 -2.81
CA GLY A 249 6.01 9.70 -3.23
C GLY A 249 6.08 11.18 -3.66
N ILE A 250 5.13 11.62 -4.49
CA ILE A 250 5.05 13.02 -4.96
C ILE A 250 4.87 13.98 -3.77
N LEU A 251 3.96 13.65 -2.86
CA LEU A 251 3.69 14.49 -1.68
C LEU A 251 4.91 14.60 -0.75
N THR A 252 5.63 13.50 -0.55
CA THR A 252 6.85 13.51 0.28
C THR A 252 7.89 14.47 -0.28
N VAL A 253 8.13 14.43 -1.59
CA VAL A 253 9.05 15.35 -2.25
C VAL A 253 8.57 16.80 -2.13
N LEU A 254 7.27 17.03 -2.33
CA LEU A 254 6.67 18.36 -2.25
C LEU A 254 6.78 18.94 -0.82
N PHE A 255 6.46 18.14 0.19
CA PHE A 255 6.60 18.50 1.60
C PHE A 255 8.05 18.82 1.95
N ASN A 256 8.99 17.94 1.60
CA ASN A 256 10.42 18.15 1.88
C ASN A 256 10.90 19.48 1.30
N ARG A 257 10.52 19.78 0.04
CA ARG A 257 10.87 21.05 -0.61
C ARG A 257 10.31 22.26 0.11
N GLN A 258 9.03 22.22 0.51
CA GLN A 258 8.38 23.32 1.20
C GLN A 258 8.94 23.52 2.62
N ILE A 259 9.19 22.42 3.35
CA ILE A 259 9.82 22.49 4.68
C ILE A 259 11.21 23.15 4.57
N MET A 260 12.04 22.71 3.64
CA MET A 260 13.38 23.29 3.46
C MET A 260 13.32 24.76 3.08
N GLN A 261 12.36 25.16 2.25
CA GLN A 261 12.23 26.53 1.79
C GLN A 261 11.77 27.49 2.91
N TYR A 262 10.86 27.07 3.79
CA TYR A 262 10.22 27.97 4.75
C TYR A 262 10.65 27.75 6.21
N LEU A 263 11.06 26.53 6.59
CA LEU A 263 11.26 26.14 7.98
C LEU A 263 12.67 25.61 8.28
N GLY A 264 13.43 25.24 7.23
CA GLY A 264 14.83 24.81 7.36
C GLY A 264 15.03 23.33 7.73
N SER A 265 16.30 22.96 7.96
CA SER A 265 16.76 21.58 8.14
C SER A 265 16.25 20.92 9.43
N ASP A 266 16.14 21.68 10.53
CA ASP A 266 15.67 21.13 11.81
C ASP A 266 14.21 20.68 11.74
N ALA A 267 13.36 21.46 11.06
CA ALA A 267 11.98 21.09 10.79
C ALA A 267 11.87 19.84 9.87
N LEU A 268 12.76 19.74 8.87
CA LEU A 268 12.84 18.56 8.02
C LEU A 268 13.29 17.31 8.81
N ALA A 269 14.21 17.47 9.74
CA ALA A 269 14.64 16.39 10.64
C ALA A 269 13.47 15.88 11.51
N ILE A 270 12.55 16.76 11.96
CA ILE A 270 11.35 16.39 12.69
C ILE A 270 10.35 15.65 11.78
N TYR A 271 10.27 16.03 10.50
CA TYR A 271 9.33 15.42 9.54
C TYR A 271 9.64 13.96 9.25
N GLY A 272 10.91 13.53 9.29
CA GLY A 272 11.31 12.12 9.10
C GLY A 272 10.59 11.15 10.03
N PRO A 273 10.70 11.31 11.37
CA PRO A 273 9.92 10.53 12.35
C PRO A 273 8.41 10.56 12.11
N ILE A 274 7.84 11.70 11.72
CA ILE A 274 6.41 11.82 11.41
C ILE A 274 6.03 10.88 10.24
N ILE A 275 6.83 10.85 9.17
CA ILE A 275 6.60 9.97 8.02
C ILE A 275 6.71 8.50 8.43
N ASN A 276 7.66 8.14 9.28
CA ASN A 276 7.78 6.77 9.78
C ASN A 276 6.52 6.35 10.55
N VAL A 277 6.04 7.17 11.47
CA VAL A 277 4.77 6.91 12.18
C VAL A 277 3.60 6.84 11.18
N SER A 278 3.53 7.76 10.22
CA SER A 278 2.49 7.77 9.18
C SER A 278 2.48 6.47 8.37
N THR A 279 3.64 5.88 8.08
CA THR A 279 3.75 4.59 7.39
C THR A 279 3.11 3.46 8.20
N PHE A 280 3.32 3.40 9.51
CA PHE A 280 2.64 2.42 10.37
C PHE A 280 1.12 2.65 10.42
N VAL A 281 0.67 3.88 10.50
CA VAL A 281 -0.76 4.23 10.44
C VAL A 281 -1.38 3.74 9.12
N GLN A 282 -0.67 3.94 8.00
CA GLN A 282 -1.09 3.47 6.68
C GLN A 282 -1.12 1.94 6.60
N CYS A 283 -0.13 1.23 7.17
CA CYS A 283 -0.15 -0.24 7.25
C CYS A 283 -1.41 -0.76 7.96
N CYS A 284 -1.80 -0.12 9.08
CA CYS A 284 -3.04 -0.46 9.77
C CYS A 284 -4.26 -0.22 8.88
N ALA A 285 -4.31 0.93 8.19
CA ALA A 285 -5.41 1.28 7.30
C ALA A 285 -5.56 0.34 6.10
N TYR A 286 -4.44 0.00 5.44
CA TYR A 286 -4.41 -0.99 4.36
C TYR A 286 -4.89 -2.37 4.83
N SER A 287 -4.52 -2.76 6.05
CA SER A 287 -4.94 -4.04 6.63
C SER A 287 -6.46 -4.12 6.79
N VAL A 288 -7.10 -3.03 7.25
CA VAL A 288 -8.57 -2.95 7.33
C VAL A 288 -9.20 -3.02 5.94
N GLY A 289 -8.65 -2.28 4.98
CA GLY A 289 -9.12 -2.29 3.59
C GLY A 289 -9.04 -3.69 2.97
N GLN A 290 -7.87 -4.31 3.02
CA GLN A 290 -7.61 -5.64 2.46
C GLN A 290 -8.38 -6.76 3.16
N ALA A 291 -8.71 -6.61 4.44
CA ALA A 291 -9.51 -7.57 5.19
C ALA A 291 -10.99 -7.51 4.82
N SER A 292 -11.54 -6.31 4.73
CA SER A 292 -12.97 -6.09 4.47
C SER A 292 -13.34 -6.26 3.00
N GLN A 293 -12.44 -5.94 2.07
CA GLN A 293 -12.70 -5.92 0.63
C GLN A 293 -13.23 -7.26 0.08
N PRO A 294 -12.63 -8.44 0.34
CA PRO A 294 -13.15 -9.72 -0.15
C PRO A 294 -14.55 -10.05 0.41
N ILE A 295 -14.79 -9.71 1.68
CA ILE A 295 -16.06 -9.96 2.34
C ILE A 295 -17.15 -9.07 1.72
N ILE A 296 -16.86 -7.77 1.57
CA ILE A 296 -17.81 -6.80 1.01
C ILE A 296 -18.09 -7.11 -0.46
N SER A 297 -17.07 -7.32 -1.30
CA SER A 297 -17.26 -7.53 -2.75
C SER A 297 -18.03 -8.80 -3.08
N THR A 298 -17.76 -9.90 -2.37
CA THR A 298 -18.50 -11.15 -2.54
C THR A 298 -19.96 -11.01 -2.12
N ASN A 299 -20.23 -10.38 -0.96
CA ASN A 299 -21.59 -10.16 -0.48
C ASN A 299 -22.32 -9.09 -1.28
N PHE A 300 -21.62 -8.11 -1.87
CA PHE A 300 -22.19 -7.14 -2.80
C PHE A 300 -22.68 -7.83 -4.08
N GLY A 301 -21.89 -8.75 -4.63
CA GLY A 301 -22.30 -9.56 -5.78
C GLY A 301 -23.53 -10.44 -5.47
N ALA A 302 -23.61 -10.95 -4.26
CA ALA A 302 -24.72 -11.81 -3.79
C ALA A 302 -25.97 -11.03 -3.34
N GLY A 303 -25.95 -9.69 -3.33
CA GLY A 303 -27.06 -8.87 -2.81
C GLY A 303 -27.29 -9.02 -1.30
N LYS A 304 -26.29 -9.44 -0.52
CA LYS A 304 -26.40 -9.66 0.93
C LYS A 304 -26.04 -8.42 1.73
N GLU A 305 -26.90 -7.44 1.72
CA GLU A 305 -26.65 -6.09 2.25
C GLU A 305 -26.42 -6.03 3.75
N ALA A 306 -27.19 -6.83 4.53
CA ALA A 306 -27.00 -6.92 5.98
C ALA A 306 -25.55 -7.30 6.35
N ARG A 307 -24.94 -8.21 5.57
CA ARG A 307 -23.56 -8.65 5.78
C ARG A 307 -22.54 -7.57 5.40
N ILE A 308 -22.84 -6.78 4.37
CA ILE A 308 -22.00 -5.62 3.99
C ILE A 308 -22.02 -4.59 5.13
N ARG A 309 -23.18 -4.26 5.68
CA ARG A 309 -23.32 -3.33 6.80
C ARG A 309 -22.61 -3.82 8.07
N GLU A 310 -22.74 -5.09 8.38
CA GLU A 310 -22.06 -5.68 9.53
C GLU A 310 -20.52 -5.60 9.36
N THR A 311 -20.01 -5.93 8.17
CA THR A 311 -18.58 -5.80 7.85
C THR A 311 -18.12 -4.35 7.93
N LEU A 312 -18.89 -3.42 7.35
CA LEU A 312 -18.62 -1.99 7.40
C LEU A 312 -18.54 -1.49 8.84
N ARG A 313 -19.46 -1.92 9.72
CA ARG A 313 -19.45 -1.54 11.14
C ARG A 313 -18.14 -1.99 11.84
N TYR A 314 -17.71 -3.23 11.65
CA TYR A 314 -16.44 -3.69 12.22
C TYR A 314 -15.25 -2.93 11.65
N ALA A 315 -15.22 -2.68 10.34
CA ALA A 315 -14.17 -1.91 9.72
C ALA A 315 -14.10 -0.47 10.24
N LEU A 316 -15.23 0.21 10.38
CA LEU A 316 -15.29 1.57 10.93
C LEU A 316 -14.82 1.63 12.40
N TRP A 317 -15.20 0.68 13.24
CA TRP A 317 -14.68 0.61 14.61
C TRP A 317 -13.16 0.39 14.61
N THR A 318 -12.64 -0.46 13.73
CA THR A 318 -11.20 -0.73 13.64
C THR A 318 -10.41 0.48 13.16
N VAL A 319 -10.92 1.23 12.16
CA VAL A 319 -10.23 2.45 11.70
C VAL A 319 -10.26 3.56 12.76
N VAL A 320 -11.35 3.70 13.51
CA VAL A 320 -11.43 4.64 14.63
C VAL A 320 -10.42 4.23 15.72
N PHE A 321 -10.37 2.95 16.05
CA PHE A 321 -9.39 2.43 17.02
C PHE A 321 -7.95 2.76 16.59
N PHE A 322 -7.56 2.46 15.36
CA PHE A 322 -6.22 2.76 14.88
C PHE A 322 -5.96 4.27 14.78
N GLY A 323 -6.95 5.06 14.36
CA GLY A 323 -6.83 6.51 14.34
C GLY A 323 -6.52 7.08 15.72
N VAL A 324 -7.29 6.68 16.74
CA VAL A 324 -7.06 7.12 18.12
C VAL A 324 -5.76 6.56 18.68
N PHE A 325 -5.46 5.28 18.44
CA PHE A 325 -4.27 4.59 18.93
C PHE A 325 -2.97 5.29 18.49
N TRP A 326 -2.89 5.80 17.26
CA TRP A 326 -1.71 6.49 16.76
C TRP A 326 -1.72 7.99 17.06
N THR A 327 -2.90 8.63 17.05
CA THR A 327 -3.01 10.08 17.32
C THR A 327 -2.75 10.39 18.78
N ALA A 328 -3.35 9.64 19.71
CA ALA A 328 -3.28 9.96 21.13
C ALA A 328 -1.84 9.98 21.68
N PRO A 329 -0.97 8.97 21.45
CA PRO A 329 0.42 9.03 21.90
C PRO A 329 1.22 10.14 21.20
N SER A 330 0.98 10.36 19.90
CA SER A 330 1.69 11.38 19.13
C SER A 330 1.39 12.80 19.66
N VAL A 331 0.16 13.05 20.08
CA VAL A 331 -0.26 14.35 20.66
C VAL A 331 0.16 14.46 22.13
N ALA A 332 0.03 13.38 22.92
CA ALA A 332 0.33 13.39 24.35
C ALA A 332 1.85 13.44 24.63
N CYS A 333 2.63 12.64 23.88
CA CYS A 333 4.05 12.45 24.10
C CYS A 333 4.89 12.69 22.84
N PRO A 334 4.83 13.88 22.19
CA PRO A 334 5.48 14.14 20.92
C PRO A 334 7.01 13.96 20.97
N ASN A 335 7.66 14.33 22.07
CA ASN A 335 9.10 14.15 22.23
C ASN A 335 9.53 12.68 22.29
N LEU A 336 8.65 11.77 22.74
CA LEU A 336 8.92 10.34 22.70
C LEU A 336 8.98 9.84 21.25
N CYS A 337 8.09 10.33 20.38
CA CYS A 337 8.10 10.00 18.95
C CYS A 337 9.45 10.36 18.30
N ILE A 338 10.04 11.48 18.65
CA ILE A 338 11.35 11.89 18.12
C ILE A 338 12.46 10.99 18.68
N ARG A 339 12.50 10.79 20.01
CA ARG A 339 13.57 10.04 20.67
C ARG A 339 13.65 8.56 20.26
N ILE A 340 12.56 7.99 19.76
CA ILE A 340 12.55 6.61 19.23
C ILE A 340 13.38 6.53 17.94
N PHE A 341 13.39 7.59 17.11
CA PHE A 341 13.99 7.56 15.78
C PHE A 341 15.34 8.26 15.70
N MET A 342 15.65 9.20 16.64
CA MET A 342 16.90 9.94 16.64
C MET A 342 17.31 10.43 18.03
N SER A 343 18.58 10.85 18.17
CA SER A 343 19.08 11.64 19.31
C SER A 343 18.89 13.12 18.99
N PRO A 344 17.83 13.77 19.53
CA PRO A 344 17.48 15.13 19.13
C PRO A 344 18.37 16.19 19.81
N THR A 345 18.59 17.31 19.11
CA THR A 345 19.16 18.52 19.69
C THR A 345 18.12 19.25 20.55
N GLU A 346 18.56 20.21 21.40
CA GLU A 346 17.64 21.02 22.19
C GLU A 346 16.67 21.81 21.31
N THR A 347 17.14 22.36 20.18
CA THR A 347 16.33 23.06 19.20
C THR A 347 15.20 22.15 18.66
N ILE A 348 15.53 20.92 18.24
CA ILE A 348 14.54 19.95 17.77
C ILE A 348 13.52 19.62 18.86
N LEU A 349 13.95 19.41 20.12
CA LEU A 349 13.05 19.13 21.24
C LEU A 349 12.10 20.31 21.56
N ALA A 350 12.53 21.52 21.31
CA ALA A 350 11.69 22.71 21.50
C ALA A 350 10.62 22.85 20.40
N MET A 351 10.98 22.56 19.14
CA MET A 351 10.08 22.70 17.98
C MET A 351 9.14 21.49 17.78
N ALA A 352 9.61 20.29 18.06
CA ALA A 352 8.90 19.06 17.75
C ALA A 352 7.48 18.96 18.32
N PRO A 353 7.17 19.38 19.56
CA PRO A 353 5.82 19.28 20.10
C PRO A 353 4.76 20.01 19.29
N ALA A 354 5.05 21.21 18.81
CA ALA A 354 4.11 21.99 18.02
C ALA A 354 3.88 21.32 16.64
N ILE A 355 4.95 20.93 15.98
CA ILE A 355 4.93 20.31 14.67
C ILE A 355 4.20 18.96 14.70
N ILE A 356 4.59 18.08 15.63
CA ILE A 356 4.01 16.73 15.72
C ILE A 356 2.54 16.79 16.09
N ARG A 357 2.15 17.64 17.05
CA ARG A 357 0.74 17.78 17.44
C ARG A 357 -0.11 18.27 16.29
N ALA A 358 0.35 19.29 15.55
CA ALA A 358 -0.37 19.80 14.40
C ALA A 358 -0.57 18.70 13.32
N TYR A 359 0.51 18.00 12.93
CA TYR A 359 0.44 16.99 11.87
C TYR A 359 -0.32 15.73 12.32
N ALA A 360 -0.13 15.26 13.56
CA ALA A 360 -0.69 14.00 14.06
C ALA A 360 -2.23 13.98 14.11
N ILE A 361 -2.89 15.15 14.10
CA ILE A 361 -4.35 15.23 13.94
C ILE A 361 -4.81 14.52 12.67
N SER A 362 -3.98 14.52 11.62
CA SER A 362 -4.28 13.81 10.36
C SER A 362 -4.41 12.30 10.56
N PHE A 363 -3.69 11.70 11.51
CA PHE A 363 -3.72 10.26 11.78
C PHE A 363 -5.09 9.78 12.26
N LEU A 364 -5.92 10.66 12.80
CA LEU A 364 -7.27 10.31 13.24
C LEU A 364 -8.16 9.90 12.05
N LEU A 365 -8.07 10.59 10.93
CA LEU A 365 -8.95 10.40 9.77
C LEU A 365 -8.26 9.65 8.62
N LEU A 366 -6.94 9.57 8.61
CA LEU A 366 -6.17 8.86 7.59
C LEU A 366 -6.60 7.40 7.40
N PRO A 367 -6.78 6.56 8.46
CA PRO A 367 -7.25 5.20 8.29
C PRO A 367 -8.65 5.11 7.68
N PHE A 368 -9.54 6.05 8.02
CA PHE A 368 -10.89 6.11 7.47
C PHE A 368 -10.87 6.42 5.97
N ASN A 369 -10.07 7.37 5.52
CA ASN A 369 -9.99 7.77 4.12
C ASN A 369 -9.40 6.66 3.25
N ILE A 370 -8.33 6.00 3.72
CA ILE A 370 -7.75 4.84 3.01
C ILE A 370 -8.78 3.71 2.93
N PHE A 371 -9.40 3.33 4.06
CA PHE A 371 -10.43 2.30 4.08
C PHE A 371 -11.59 2.62 3.13
N SER A 372 -12.04 3.88 3.09
CA SER A 372 -13.14 4.32 2.21
C SER A 372 -12.85 4.04 0.73
N THR A 373 -11.61 4.19 0.29
CA THR A 373 -11.20 3.85 -1.08
C THR A 373 -11.41 2.36 -1.36
N TYR A 374 -10.98 1.48 -0.46
CA TYR A 374 -11.20 0.02 -0.56
C TYR A 374 -12.67 -0.35 -0.52
N TYR A 375 -13.46 0.32 0.33
CA TYR A 375 -14.90 0.13 0.39
C TYR A 375 -15.57 0.46 -0.93
N PHE A 376 -15.27 1.63 -1.52
CA PHE A 376 -15.84 2.03 -2.80
C PHE A 376 -15.43 1.12 -3.95
N GLN A 377 -14.19 0.62 -3.95
CA GLN A 377 -13.77 -0.41 -4.89
C GLN A 377 -14.59 -1.69 -4.73
N ALA A 378 -14.77 -2.17 -3.48
CA ALA A 378 -15.48 -3.40 -3.17
C ALA A 378 -16.96 -3.40 -3.60
N ILE A 379 -17.61 -2.23 -3.59
CA ILE A 379 -18.99 -2.04 -4.07
C ILE A 379 -19.07 -1.54 -5.52
N LEU A 380 -17.97 -1.67 -6.28
CA LEU A 380 -17.84 -1.27 -7.69
C LEU A 380 -18.25 0.19 -7.96
N GLN A 381 -17.81 1.10 -7.08
CA GLN A 381 -17.95 2.56 -7.24
C GLN A 381 -16.59 3.23 -7.52
N PRO A 382 -15.94 2.96 -8.67
CA PRO A 382 -14.57 3.43 -8.95
C PRO A 382 -14.46 4.95 -9.01
N LYS A 383 -15.54 5.66 -9.37
CA LYS A 383 -15.56 7.14 -9.38
C LYS A 383 -15.38 7.71 -7.98
N ALA A 384 -16.06 7.17 -6.98
CA ALA A 384 -15.93 7.62 -5.59
C ALA A 384 -14.54 7.29 -5.05
N ALA A 385 -14.03 6.09 -5.30
CA ALA A 385 -12.66 5.69 -4.96
C ALA A 385 -11.62 6.62 -5.60
N PHE A 386 -11.78 6.95 -6.89
CA PHE A 386 -10.91 7.86 -7.63
C PHE A 386 -10.89 9.26 -7.01
N ILE A 387 -12.08 9.84 -6.73
CA ILE A 387 -12.17 11.18 -6.14
C ILE A 387 -11.46 11.21 -4.77
N VAL A 388 -11.73 10.23 -3.90
CA VAL A 388 -11.10 10.14 -2.57
C VAL A 388 -9.57 10.04 -2.71
N SER A 389 -9.07 9.14 -3.57
CA SER A 389 -7.63 8.93 -3.72
C SER A 389 -6.91 10.12 -4.34
N VAL A 390 -7.49 10.73 -5.38
CA VAL A 390 -6.86 11.88 -6.08
C VAL A 390 -6.97 13.17 -5.25
N ALA A 391 -8.13 13.43 -4.65
CA ALA A 391 -8.32 14.59 -3.78
C ALA A 391 -7.31 14.56 -2.61
N ARG A 392 -7.25 13.42 -1.91
CA ARG A 392 -6.34 13.22 -0.78
C ARG A 392 -4.87 13.18 -1.21
N GLY A 393 -4.59 12.42 -2.28
CA GLY A 393 -3.22 12.10 -2.67
C GLY A 393 -2.49 13.20 -3.42
N LEU A 394 -3.19 14.18 -4.01
CA LEU A 394 -2.51 15.20 -4.80
C LEU A 394 -3.25 16.55 -4.84
N VAL A 395 -4.56 16.58 -5.12
CA VAL A 395 -5.24 17.84 -5.44
C VAL A 395 -5.38 18.73 -4.20
N ILE A 396 -6.02 18.25 -3.15
CA ILE A 396 -6.23 19.05 -1.93
C ILE A 396 -4.91 19.18 -1.16
N SER A 397 -4.21 18.07 -0.94
CA SER A 397 -2.94 18.06 -0.23
C SER A 397 -1.88 18.93 -0.92
N GLY A 398 -1.68 18.74 -2.22
CA GLY A 398 -0.71 19.52 -3.00
C GLY A 398 -1.04 21.00 -3.02
N ALA A 399 -2.31 21.35 -3.21
CA ALA A 399 -2.75 22.75 -3.17
C ALA A 399 -2.50 23.36 -1.78
N LEU A 400 -2.86 22.69 -0.69
CA LEU A 400 -2.66 23.20 0.67
C LEU A 400 -1.18 23.28 1.04
N ILE A 401 -0.34 22.31 0.65
CA ILE A 401 1.11 22.35 0.88
C ILE A 401 1.74 23.57 0.22
N LEU A 402 1.27 23.96 -0.97
CA LEU A 402 1.80 25.12 -1.69
C LEU A 402 1.21 26.45 -1.20
N MET A 403 -0.08 26.47 -0.86
CA MET A 403 -0.80 27.71 -0.57
C MET A 403 -0.75 28.13 0.90
N LEU A 404 -0.80 27.17 1.85
CA LEU A 404 -0.85 27.53 3.28
C LEU A 404 0.35 28.36 3.74
N PRO A 405 1.61 28.00 3.41
CA PRO A 405 2.75 28.83 3.83
C PRO A 405 2.69 30.27 3.31
N LEU A 406 2.10 30.48 2.14
CA LEU A 406 1.94 31.81 1.53
C LEU A 406 0.81 32.62 2.17
N LEU A 407 -0.28 31.96 2.59
CA LEU A 407 -1.48 32.64 3.08
C LEU A 407 -1.51 32.83 4.59
N ALA A 408 -0.95 31.90 5.34
CA ALA A 408 -1.07 31.83 6.80
C ALA A 408 0.28 31.69 7.54
N GLY A 409 1.41 31.84 6.81
CA GLY A 409 2.76 31.75 7.36
C GLY A 409 3.30 30.30 7.36
N ALA A 410 4.63 30.17 7.57
CA ALA A 410 5.37 28.93 7.41
C ALA A 410 4.82 27.75 8.25
N ASP A 411 4.47 28.00 9.51
CA ASP A 411 3.98 26.97 10.44
C ASP A 411 2.63 26.37 10.03
N SER A 412 1.86 27.05 9.18
CA SER A 412 0.59 26.56 8.68
C SER A 412 0.74 25.33 7.76
N LEU A 413 1.93 25.08 7.23
CA LEU A 413 2.27 23.91 6.43
C LEU A 413 1.87 22.59 7.12
N TRP A 414 2.03 22.52 8.44
CA TRP A 414 1.74 21.32 9.23
C TRP A 414 0.26 20.97 9.30
N PHE A 415 -0.62 21.91 9.00
CA PHE A 415 -2.08 21.69 8.92
C PHE A 415 -2.55 21.23 7.53
N ALA A 416 -1.68 21.20 6.52
CA ALA A 416 -2.06 20.76 5.17
C ALA A 416 -2.67 19.35 5.17
N MET A 417 -2.06 18.38 5.87
CA MET A 417 -2.59 17.01 5.93
C MET A 417 -3.84 16.90 6.81
N PRO A 418 -3.93 17.47 8.02
CA PRO A 418 -5.18 17.49 8.80
C PRO A 418 -6.38 18.03 8.03
N ILE A 419 -6.22 19.15 7.34
CA ILE A 419 -7.30 19.75 6.53
C ILE A 419 -7.66 18.82 5.34
N THR A 420 -6.66 18.29 4.65
CA THR A 420 -6.86 17.34 3.56
C THR A 420 -7.66 16.13 4.01
N GLU A 421 -7.26 15.52 5.13
CA GLU A 421 -7.92 14.32 5.66
C GLU A 421 -9.36 14.63 6.09
N LEU A 422 -9.60 15.81 6.70
CA LEU A 422 -10.94 16.24 7.11
C LEU A 422 -11.87 16.44 5.91
N VAL A 423 -11.45 17.23 4.91
CA VAL A 423 -12.27 17.48 3.71
C VAL A 423 -12.59 16.18 2.97
N THR A 424 -11.58 15.33 2.84
CA THR A 424 -11.75 14.02 2.20
C THR A 424 -12.68 13.11 2.99
N ALA A 425 -12.58 13.09 4.33
CA ALA A 425 -13.42 12.28 5.19
C ALA A 425 -14.90 12.70 5.13
N VAL A 426 -15.17 14.00 5.07
CA VAL A 426 -16.55 14.52 4.91
C VAL A 426 -17.16 14.00 3.60
N TYR A 427 -16.43 14.11 2.50
CA TYR A 427 -16.89 13.58 1.21
C TYR A 427 -17.09 12.06 1.25
N ALA A 428 -16.11 11.32 1.79
CA ALA A 428 -16.17 9.86 1.89
C ALA A 428 -17.35 9.39 2.76
N ALA A 429 -17.59 10.03 3.91
CA ALA A 429 -18.70 9.73 4.80
C ALA A 429 -20.06 9.99 4.13
N ALA A 430 -20.19 11.12 3.41
CA ALA A 430 -21.41 11.43 2.66
C ALA A 430 -21.67 10.36 1.57
N CYS A 431 -20.63 9.93 0.85
CA CYS A 431 -20.75 8.88 -0.15
C CYS A 431 -21.10 7.52 0.47
N ILE A 432 -20.44 7.11 1.57
CA ILE A 432 -20.75 5.85 2.27
C ILE A 432 -22.22 5.85 2.69
N ARG A 433 -22.69 6.93 3.33
CA ARG A 433 -24.12 7.07 3.72
C ARG A 433 -25.05 6.94 2.53
N ARG A 434 -24.77 7.65 1.43
CA ARG A 434 -25.58 7.60 0.21
C ARG A 434 -25.67 6.19 -0.39
N TYR A 435 -24.54 5.47 -0.46
CA TYR A 435 -24.51 4.12 -1.01
C TYR A 435 -25.15 3.10 -0.07
N THR A 436 -25.00 3.24 1.23
CA THR A 436 -25.65 2.37 2.22
C THR A 436 -27.18 2.50 2.14
N VAL A 437 -27.72 3.74 2.06
CA VAL A 437 -29.16 3.97 1.88
C VAL A 437 -29.68 3.38 0.56
N ARG A 438 -28.91 3.46 -0.53
CA ARG A 438 -29.30 2.87 -1.81
C ARG A 438 -29.28 1.34 -1.79
N LEU A 439 -28.41 0.74 -1.01
CA LEU A 439 -28.43 -0.69 -0.77
C LEU A 439 -29.75 -1.08 -0.05
N ASP A 440 -30.17 -0.31 0.96
CA ASP A 440 -31.42 -0.56 1.70
C ASP A 440 -32.68 -0.49 0.80
N ALA A 441 -32.70 0.48 -0.12
CA ALA A 441 -33.82 0.65 -1.06
C ALA A 441 -33.93 -0.46 -2.12
N LYS A 442 -32.89 -1.27 -2.31
CA LYS A 442 -32.92 -2.44 -3.21
C LYS A 442 -33.32 -3.73 -2.49
N ALA A 443 -33.24 -3.75 -1.16
CA ALA A 443 -33.60 -4.89 -0.32
C ALA A 443 -35.07 -4.88 0.10
N ALA A 444 -35.72 -3.70 0.10
CA ALA A 444 -37.14 -3.50 0.30
C ALA A 444 -37.91 -3.67 -1.03
#